data_1941c25fc5dc30bee310027804d312b7
#
_entry.id   1941c25fc5dc30bee310027804d312b7
#
_cell.length_a   1.000
_cell.length_b   1.000
_cell.length_c   1.000
_cell.angle_alpha   90.00
_cell.angle_beta   90.00
_cell.angle_gamma   90.00
#
_symmetry.space_group_name_H-M   'P 1'
#
loop_
_entity.id
_entity.type
_entity.pdbx_description
1 polymer ?
#
loop_
_entity_poly.entity_id
_entity_poly.type
_entity_poly.pdbx_seq_one_letter_code
_entity_poly.pdbx_strand_id
1 'polypeptide(L)'
;MRKILAGFLIISLFLGIGFAKADYSEKFEGDYKIDESGNANVTFITTWLAPEDLINQSKEYVRNVSVENATKVMLSAELRSLKNSGINLENATLELKNYDNDQPLKKIVRGVAVGFSKYYSYDDVWEFSIDALRLFELSNLQLGSLTETIEFENYYKIELPQGVQVLEAPKSFTSEAGNSKISIETKVNGNIIEIHSYIKIAANESRENLQTIFTNITAPKIAYKGIKGNELFSEWKAIRTSRITVHDDYIELNNTEKYLSPADYLFYLRLQIMQLGVENATQMIKQNTINQYAQQGIKVRDGSVKILGLENTSNPLEIDSYWALENYTKKNDTDIYEYPYNPTLGLKGMNFEGRLTDQVNQTARVEFILPENGKFVEVPQEINKELNGNRVVLKVTQEGNKLVLESTVFLRYGTPREDFEKLMSDIPDQVVVGYSLESKKAGVCGPGIILGFALLPLIGLRKRK
;
A
#
# COMPACT_ATOMS: atom_id res chain seq x y z
N MET A 1 0.13 -18.42 -1.25
CA MET A 1 1.13 -19.36 -0.74
C MET A 1 1.95 -20.04 -1.84
N ARG A 2 2.46 -19.35 -2.91
CA ARG A 2 3.23 -20.00 -4.01
C ARG A 2 4.22 -19.07 -4.74
N LYS A 3 4.70 -17.96 -4.15
CA LYS A 3 5.49 -16.96 -4.91
C LYS A 3 6.85 -16.55 -4.31
N ILE A 4 7.37 -17.26 -3.28
CA ILE A 4 8.43 -16.68 -2.46
C ILE A 4 9.54 -17.67 -2.15
N LEU A 5 9.99 -18.33 -3.16
CA LEU A 5 11.19 -19.18 -3.08
C LEU A 5 12.22 -18.77 -4.14
N ALA A 6 12.34 -17.48 -4.48
CA ALA A 6 13.07 -17.12 -5.68
C ALA A 6 14.60 -17.19 -5.52
N GLY A 7 15.17 -16.87 -4.36
CA GLY A 7 16.59 -17.06 -4.11
C GLY A 7 16.95 -18.52 -3.79
N PHE A 8 16.23 -19.13 -2.89
CA PHE A 8 16.35 -20.54 -2.52
C PHE A 8 15.85 -21.49 -3.62
N LEU A 9 14.79 -21.09 -4.34
CA LEU A 9 14.14 -21.92 -5.35
C LEU A 9 14.89 -22.01 -6.67
N ILE A 10 15.78 -21.06 -6.97
CA ILE A 10 16.55 -21.16 -8.22
C ILE A 10 17.44 -22.39 -8.20
N ILE A 11 18.10 -22.67 -7.09
CA ILE A 11 18.92 -23.89 -6.98
C ILE A 11 18.05 -25.13 -6.78
N SER A 12 17.00 -25.08 -5.96
CA SER A 12 16.14 -26.24 -5.70
C SER A 12 15.08 -26.50 -6.78
N LEU A 13 14.57 -25.47 -7.50
CA LEU A 13 13.66 -25.64 -8.65
C LEU A 13 14.34 -26.27 -9.87
N PHE A 14 15.63 -26.03 -10.06
CA PHE A 14 16.37 -26.63 -11.17
C PHE A 14 16.74 -28.09 -10.93
N LEU A 15 16.84 -28.53 -9.70
CA LEU A 15 17.38 -29.85 -9.39
C LEU A 15 16.36 -30.88 -8.91
N GLY A 16 15.12 -30.48 -8.62
CA GLY A 16 14.08 -31.43 -8.15
C GLY A 16 14.47 -32.17 -6.85
N ILE A 17 15.46 -31.67 -6.10
CA ILE A 17 16.08 -32.33 -4.97
C ILE A 17 15.43 -31.81 -3.69
N GLY A 18 14.93 -32.72 -2.88
CA GLY A 18 14.58 -32.45 -1.49
C GLY A 18 15.81 -31.92 -0.76
N PHE A 19 15.63 -30.92 0.10
CA PHE A 19 16.68 -30.30 0.90
C PHE A 19 17.56 -31.39 1.53
N ALA A 20 18.87 -31.41 1.17
CA ALA A 20 19.85 -32.14 1.93
C ALA A 20 19.86 -31.56 3.35
N LYS A 21 19.92 -32.40 4.38
CA LYS A 21 20.02 -31.97 5.78
C LYS A 21 21.42 -31.41 6.03
N ALA A 22 21.65 -30.15 5.68
CA ALA A 22 22.92 -29.49 5.88
C ALA A 22 22.73 -27.99 6.07
N ASP A 23 23.51 -27.39 6.95
CA ASP A 23 23.51 -25.97 7.24
C ASP A 23 23.73 -25.14 5.96
N TYR A 24 23.02 -24.02 5.84
CA TYR A 24 23.11 -23.11 4.71
C TYR A 24 23.90 -21.86 5.09
N SER A 25 24.88 -21.49 4.28
CA SER A 25 25.67 -20.26 4.49
C SER A 25 25.93 -19.53 3.19
N GLU A 26 25.73 -18.23 3.20
CA GLU A 26 25.89 -17.33 2.06
C GLU A 26 26.46 -15.98 2.49
N LYS A 27 27.35 -15.45 1.64
CA LYS A 27 27.83 -14.07 1.74
C LYS A 27 27.25 -13.24 0.60
N PHE A 28 26.71 -12.08 0.92
CA PHE A 28 26.20 -11.10 -0.04
C PHE A 28 26.97 -9.79 0.07
N GLU A 29 27.32 -9.21 -1.07
CA GLU A 29 27.95 -7.89 -1.18
C GLU A 29 27.10 -7.04 -2.14
N GLY A 30 26.56 -5.92 -1.68
CA GLY A 30 25.78 -4.97 -2.47
C GLY A 30 26.50 -3.61 -2.56
N ASP A 31 26.84 -3.18 -3.75
CA ASP A 31 27.41 -1.84 -4.01
C ASP A 31 26.36 -1.01 -4.76
N TYR A 32 26.00 0.15 -4.21
CA TYR A 32 25.01 1.07 -4.73
C TYR A 32 25.63 2.44 -4.93
N LYS A 33 25.64 2.93 -6.16
CA LYS A 33 26.01 4.31 -6.47
C LYS A 33 24.81 5.07 -6.97
N ILE A 34 24.27 5.95 -6.11
CA ILE A 34 23.05 6.71 -6.37
C ILE A 34 23.40 7.99 -7.13
N ASP A 35 22.69 8.26 -8.22
CA ASP A 35 22.80 9.48 -8.99
C ASP A 35 21.83 10.59 -8.50
N GLU A 36 21.97 11.80 -9.06
CA GLU A 36 21.13 12.97 -8.72
C GLU A 36 19.66 12.80 -9.12
N SER A 37 19.34 11.82 -9.96
CA SER A 37 18.00 11.48 -10.38
C SER A 37 17.34 10.41 -9.51
N GLY A 38 18.07 9.90 -8.50
CA GLY A 38 17.58 8.84 -7.60
C GLY A 38 17.68 7.44 -8.19
N ASN A 39 18.36 7.25 -9.32
CA ASN A 39 18.67 5.91 -9.81
C ASN A 39 19.95 5.40 -9.13
N ALA A 40 20.09 4.07 -9.01
CA ALA A 40 21.28 3.47 -8.46
C ALA A 40 21.98 2.56 -9.48
N ASN A 41 23.25 2.82 -9.78
CA ASN A 41 24.11 1.81 -10.39
C ASN A 41 24.41 0.76 -9.32
N VAL A 42 24.05 -0.50 -9.58
CA VAL A 42 24.17 -1.55 -8.58
C VAL A 42 25.10 -2.68 -9.05
N THR A 43 25.83 -3.24 -8.09
CA THR A 43 26.54 -4.50 -8.24
C THR A 43 26.22 -5.38 -7.05
N PHE A 44 25.63 -6.54 -7.29
CA PHE A 44 25.29 -7.54 -6.29
C PHE A 44 26.18 -8.76 -6.49
N ILE A 45 26.86 -9.19 -5.44
CA ILE A 45 27.72 -10.37 -5.45
C ILE A 45 27.20 -11.34 -4.41
N THR A 46 26.70 -12.50 -4.85
CA THR A 46 26.32 -13.61 -3.98
C THR A 46 27.40 -14.67 -4.02
N THR A 47 27.89 -15.11 -2.87
CA THR A 47 28.86 -16.20 -2.73
C THR A 47 28.25 -17.29 -1.85
N TRP A 48 28.02 -18.47 -2.41
CA TRP A 48 27.51 -19.61 -1.65
C TRP A 48 28.67 -20.34 -0.95
N LEU A 49 28.55 -20.53 0.38
CA LEU A 49 29.59 -21.09 1.22
C LEU A 49 29.24 -22.51 1.71
N ALA A 50 27.97 -22.79 1.91
CA ALA A 50 27.46 -24.11 2.34
C ALA A 50 26.02 -24.33 1.88
N PRO A 51 25.52 -25.57 1.74
CA PRO A 51 26.29 -26.79 1.84
C PRO A 51 27.10 -27.09 0.56
N GLU A 52 28.22 -27.77 0.72
CA GLU A 52 29.18 -28.01 -0.37
C GLU A 52 28.60 -28.89 -1.48
N ASP A 53 27.83 -29.90 -1.15
CA ASP A 53 27.17 -30.79 -2.11
C ASP A 53 26.17 -30.01 -3.01
N LEU A 54 25.41 -29.06 -2.46
CA LEU A 54 24.50 -28.22 -3.23
C LEU A 54 25.27 -27.26 -4.17
N ILE A 55 26.41 -26.74 -3.70
CA ILE A 55 27.31 -25.89 -4.51
C ILE A 55 27.86 -26.70 -5.67
N ASN A 56 28.34 -27.92 -5.41
CA ASN A 56 28.89 -28.79 -6.43
C ASN A 56 27.85 -29.21 -7.48
N GLN A 57 26.62 -29.53 -7.06
CA GLN A 57 25.51 -29.80 -7.98
C GLN A 57 25.18 -28.57 -8.84
N SER A 58 25.21 -27.37 -8.25
CA SER A 58 24.98 -26.12 -8.99
C SER A 58 26.08 -25.87 -10.02
N LYS A 59 27.35 -26.14 -9.70
CA LYS A 59 28.46 -26.05 -10.64
C LYS A 59 28.33 -27.08 -11.75
N GLU A 60 27.94 -28.30 -11.43
CA GLU A 60 27.69 -29.36 -12.43
C GLU A 60 26.54 -28.96 -13.37
N TYR A 61 25.44 -28.43 -12.84
CA TYR A 61 24.36 -27.90 -13.67
C TYR A 61 24.85 -26.85 -14.66
N VAL A 62 25.63 -25.83 -14.18
CA VAL A 62 26.20 -24.76 -15.04
C VAL A 62 27.05 -25.36 -16.15
N ARG A 63 27.88 -26.37 -15.84
CA ARG A 63 28.71 -27.05 -16.84
C ARG A 63 27.88 -27.81 -17.87
N ASN A 64 26.82 -28.51 -17.43
CA ASN A 64 25.99 -29.35 -18.29
C ASN A 64 25.10 -28.56 -19.25
N VAL A 65 24.53 -27.40 -18.83
CA VAL A 65 23.64 -26.59 -19.68
C VAL A 65 24.36 -25.48 -20.43
N SER A 66 25.63 -25.28 -20.23
CA SER A 66 26.53 -24.18 -20.59
C SER A 66 26.34 -22.93 -19.71
N VAL A 67 27.42 -22.22 -19.44
CA VAL A 67 27.42 -21.00 -18.63
C VAL A 67 26.51 -19.91 -19.21
N GLU A 68 26.43 -19.81 -20.55
CA GLU A 68 25.58 -18.83 -21.22
C GLU A 68 24.08 -19.08 -20.95
N ASN A 69 23.63 -20.34 -21.08
CA ASN A 69 22.23 -20.70 -20.82
C ASN A 69 21.89 -20.60 -19.34
N ALA A 70 22.79 -21.06 -18.46
CA ALA A 70 22.61 -20.93 -17.00
C ALA A 70 22.48 -19.44 -16.61
N THR A 71 23.33 -18.57 -17.13
CA THR A 71 23.31 -17.12 -16.89
C THR A 71 22.00 -16.47 -17.33
N LYS A 72 21.48 -16.79 -18.53
CA LYS A 72 20.20 -16.25 -19.03
C LYS A 72 19.03 -16.65 -18.12
N VAL A 73 18.96 -17.89 -17.71
CA VAL A 73 17.89 -18.39 -16.83
C VAL A 73 17.98 -17.73 -15.46
N MET A 74 19.17 -17.70 -14.86
CA MET A 74 19.37 -17.08 -13.54
C MET A 74 19.11 -15.58 -13.56
N LEU A 75 19.50 -14.86 -14.61
CA LEU A 75 19.21 -13.42 -14.76
C LEU A 75 17.71 -13.18 -14.81
N SER A 76 16.96 -13.97 -15.59
CA SER A 76 15.51 -13.82 -15.70
C SER A 76 14.80 -14.03 -14.35
N ALA A 77 15.26 -14.97 -13.57
CA ALA A 77 14.73 -15.25 -12.23
C ALA A 77 15.08 -14.14 -11.25
N GLU A 78 16.33 -13.64 -11.28
CA GLU A 78 16.81 -12.55 -10.43
C GLU A 78 16.03 -11.26 -10.69
N LEU A 79 15.86 -10.87 -11.96
CA LEU A 79 15.07 -9.70 -12.34
C LEU A 79 13.62 -9.79 -11.84
N ARG A 80 13.03 -10.98 -11.87
CA ARG A 80 11.68 -11.19 -11.33
C ARG A 80 11.66 -11.04 -9.81
N SER A 81 12.67 -11.57 -9.11
CA SER A 81 12.80 -11.43 -7.66
C SER A 81 12.97 -9.98 -7.24
N LEU A 82 13.90 -9.26 -7.85
CA LEU A 82 14.16 -7.84 -7.60
C LEU A 82 12.91 -6.99 -7.87
N LYS A 83 12.21 -7.24 -8.99
CA LYS A 83 10.95 -6.55 -9.29
C LYS A 83 9.87 -6.80 -8.25
N ASN A 84 9.76 -8.03 -7.74
CA ASN A 84 8.82 -8.35 -6.66
C ASN A 84 9.18 -7.65 -5.33
N SER A 85 10.47 -7.35 -5.12
CA SER A 85 10.97 -6.56 -3.97
C SER A 85 10.93 -5.05 -4.23
N GLY A 86 10.38 -4.61 -5.37
CA GLY A 86 10.25 -3.19 -5.72
C GLY A 86 11.44 -2.58 -6.42
N ILE A 87 12.48 -3.36 -6.75
CA ILE A 87 13.67 -2.89 -7.48
C ILE A 87 13.47 -3.18 -8.97
N ASN A 88 13.33 -2.12 -9.77
CA ASN A 88 13.28 -2.23 -11.22
C ASN A 88 14.68 -2.08 -11.82
N LEU A 89 15.31 -3.21 -12.20
CA LEU A 89 16.68 -3.23 -12.71
C LEU A 89 16.68 -3.23 -14.24
N GLU A 90 17.25 -2.19 -14.82
CA GLU A 90 17.47 -2.03 -16.27
C GLU A 90 18.93 -2.29 -16.66
N ASN A 91 19.16 -2.63 -17.94
CA ASN A 91 20.48 -2.95 -18.49
C ASN A 91 21.24 -4.01 -17.66
N ALA A 92 20.48 -4.98 -17.14
CA ALA A 92 21.02 -5.96 -16.22
C ALA A 92 21.89 -7.01 -16.92
N THR A 93 22.98 -7.34 -16.28
CA THR A 93 23.88 -8.45 -16.67
C THR A 93 24.12 -9.38 -15.48
N LEU A 94 24.36 -10.66 -15.76
CA LEU A 94 24.73 -11.64 -14.76
C LEU A 94 25.99 -12.38 -15.22
N GLU A 95 26.94 -12.54 -14.31
CA GLU A 95 28.18 -13.29 -14.49
C GLU A 95 28.28 -14.38 -13.42
N LEU A 96 28.64 -15.61 -13.81
CA LEU A 96 28.93 -16.71 -12.90
C LEU A 96 30.43 -16.94 -12.86
N LYS A 97 31.00 -17.00 -11.65
CA LYS A 97 32.42 -17.27 -11.41
C LYS A 97 32.60 -18.54 -10.58
N ASN A 98 33.75 -19.17 -10.75
CA ASN A 98 34.18 -20.33 -9.98
C ASN A 98 33.30 -21.59 -10.18
N TYR A 99 32.56 -21.67 -11.28
CA TYR A 99 31.76 -22.86 -11.61
C TYR A 99 32.61 -24.03 -12.10
N ASP A 100 33.89 -23.80 -12.49
CA ASP A 100 34.83 -24.73 -13.09
C ASP A 100 35.99 -25.11 -12.17
N ASN A 101 36.04 -24.59 -10.95
CA ASN A 101 37.11 -24.81 -9.98
C ASN A 101 36.57 -25.04 -8.56
N ASP A 102 37.45 -25.29 -7.58
CA ASP A 102 37.07 -25.60 -6.20
C ASP A 102 36.71 -24.39 -5.34
N GLN A 103 36.84 -23.16 -5.86
CA GLN A 103 36.44 -21.95 -5.13
C GLN A 103 34.91 -21.87 -4.99
N PRO A 104 34.39 -21.18 -3.96
CA PRO A 104 32.96 -20.95 -3.81
C PRO A 104 32.32 -20.37 -5.07
N LEU A 105 31.16 -20.91 -5.46
CA LEU A 105 30.41 -20.39 -6.61
C LEU A 105 29.97 -18.95 -6.34
N LYS A 106 30.22 -18.06 -7.30
CA LYS A 106 29.80 -16.64 -7.21
C LYS A 106 28.87 -16.26 -8.35
N LYS A 107 27.82 -15.54 -8.00
CA LYS A 107 26.92 -14.85 -8.91
C LYS A 107 27.16 -13.35 -8.78
N ILE A 108 27.34 -12.65 -9.90
CA ILE A 108 27.54 -11.20 -9.94
C ILE A 108 26.44 -10.62 -10.85
N VAL A 109 25.59 -9.77 -10.31
CA VAL A 109 24.55 -9.05 -11.05
C VAL A 109 24.89 -7.58 -11.08
N ARG A 110 24.82 -6.95 -12.26
CA ARG A 110 25.01 -5.50 -12.42
C ARG A 110 23.88 -4.91 -13.21
N GLY A 111 23.54 -3.66 -12.94
CA GLY A 111 22.49 -2.93 -13.67
C GLY A 111 22.21 -1.57 -13.06
N VAL A 112 21.16 -0.94 -13.56
CA VAL A 112 20.66 0.34 -13.07
C VAL A 112 19.28 0.14 -12.43
N ALA A 113 19.19 0.34 -11.13
CA ALA A 113 17.93 0.35 -10.41
C ALA A 113 17.26 1.73 -10.61
N VAL A 114 16.21 1.77 -11.45
CA VAL A 114 15.53 3.01 -11.81
C VAL A 114 14.54 3.40 -10.72
N GLY A 115 14.57 4.69 -10.32
CA GLY A 115 13.71 5.22 -9.27
C GLY A 115 13.95 4.57 -7.91
N PHE A 116 15.19 4.16 -7.65
CA PHE A 116 15.60 3.49 -6.41
C PHE A 116 15.40 4.36 -5.18
N SER A 117 15.82 5.63 -5.26
CA SER A 117 15.56 6.65 -4.25
C SER A 117 14.40 7.54 -4.67
N LYS A 118 13.49 7.84 -3.75
CA LYS A 118 12.30 8.67 -3.99
C LYS A 118 12.51 10.06 -3.39
N TYR A 119 12.25 11.08 -4.20
CA TYR A 119 12.27 12.46 -3.76
C TYR A 119 10.90 12.91 -3.28
N TYR A 120 10.88 13.63 -2.16
CA TYR A 120 9.70 14.25 -1.57
C TYR A 120 9.91 15.75 -1.46
N SER A 121 9.24 16.53 -2.33
CA SER A 121 9.31 18.01 -2.29
C SER A 121 8.65 18.59 -1.05
N TYR A 122 7.94 17.80 -0.30
CA TYR A 122 7.28 18.19 0.94
C TYR A 122 8.25 18.83 1.94
N ASP A 123 9.44 18.25 2.05
CA ASP A 123 10.52 18.70 2.93
C ASP A 123 11.93 18.60 2.31
N ASP A 124 12.00 18.51 0.98
CA ASP A 124 13.23 18.40 0.19
C ASP A 124 14.09 17.17 0.58
N VAL A 125 13.46 16.02 0.81
CA VAL A 125 14.12 14.79 1.26
C VAL A 125 14.05 13.70 0.20
N TRP A 126 15.16 12.99 0.05
CA TRP A 126 15.25 11.72 -0.67
C TRP A 126 15.21 10.57 0.31
N GLU A 127 14.46 9.50 0.00
CA GLU A 127 14.34 8.31 0.83
C GLU A 127 14.40 7.03 0.00
N PHE A 128 15.03 6.00 0.58
CA PHE A 128 14.94 4.63 0.10
C PHE A 128 15.13 3.64 1.25
N SER A 129 14.79 2.39 1.01
CA SER A 129 15.02 1.30 1.96
C SER A 129 15.79 0.17 1.29
N ILE A 130 16.65 -0.49 2.06
CA ILE A 130 17.31 -1.72 1.64
C ILE A 130 16.91 -2.84 2.59
N ASP A 131 16.78 -4.06 2.09
CA ASP A 131 16.51 -5.23 2.95
C ASP A 131 17.85 -5.84 3.42
N ALA A 132 18.59 -5.05 4.22
CA ALA A 132 19.89 -5.45 4.73
C ALA A 132 19.83 -6.69 5.66
N LEU A 133 18.65 -7.01 6.18
CA LEU A 133 18.39 -8.18 7.03
C LEU A 133 17.71 -9.32 6.31
N ARG A 134 17.49 -9.18 4.99
CA ARG A 134 16.77 -10.20 4.21
C ARG A 134 15.43 -10.61 4.83
N LEU A 135 14.74 -9.63 5.43
CA LEU A 135 13.46 -9.86 6.11
C LEU A 135 12.41 -10.42 5.16
N PHE A 136 12.46 -9.99 3.90
CA PHE A 136 11.57 -10.51 2.87
C PHE A 136 11.82 -12.02 2.63
N GLU A 137 13.06 -12.46 2.60
CA GLU A 137 13.40 -13.88 2.44
C GLU A 137 13.03 -14.66 3.71
N LEU A 138 13.41 -14.15 4.89
CA LEU A 138 13.15 -14.80 6.17
C LEU A 138 11.66 -14.91 6.50
N SER A 139 10.84 -13.90 6.13
CA SER A 139 9.39 -13.91 6.37
C SER A 139 8.66 -15.05 5.64
N ASN A 140 9.29 -15.62 4.64
CA ASN A 140 8.75 -16.68 3.81
C ASN A 140 9.22 -18.08 4.21
N LEU A 141 10.18 -18.16 5.11
CA LEU A 141 10.63 -19.41 5.70
C LEU A 141 9.70 -19.79 6.87
N GLN A 142 9.42 -21.07 7.00
CA GLN A 142 8.77 -21.61 8.20
C GLN A 142 9.81 -21.73 9.31
N LEU A 143 10.27 -20.58 9.84
CA LEU A 143 11.40 -20.52 10.77
C LEU A 143 11.28 -21.45 11.98
N GLY A 144 10.05 -21.70 12.46
CA GLY A 144 9.81 -22.59 13.60
C GLY A 144 9.92 -24.09 13.27
N SER A 145 10.19 -24.48 12.01
CA SER A 145 10.37 -25.85 11.56
C SER A 145 11.66 -26.07 10.79
N LEU A 146 12.62 -25.15 10.90
CA LEU A 146 13.93 -25.31 10.30
C LEU A 146 14.70 -26.43 11.00
N THR A 147 15.17 -27.40 10.22
CA THR A 147 16.00 -28.51 10.70
C THR A 147 17.49 -28.22 10.49
N GLU A 148 17.82 -27.17 9.73
CA GLU A 148 19.15 -26.72 9.39
C GLU A 148 19.39 -25.29 9.89
N THR A 149 20.66 -24.97 10.17
CA THR A 149 21.08 -23.60 10.49
C THR A 149 21.15 -22.77 9.19
N ILE A 150 20.65 -21.55 9.23
CA ILE A 150 20.76 -20.57 8.15
C ILE A 150 21.67 -19.45 8.61
N GLU A 151 22.69 -19.14 7.79
CA GLU A 151 23.65 -18.08 8.08
C GLU A 151 23.85 -17.15 6.87
N PHE A 152 23.59 -15.86 7.07
CA PHE A 152 23.83 -14.81 6.07
C PHE A 152 24.79 -13.77 6.61
N GLU A 153 25.80 -13.45 5.83
CA GLU A 153 26.70 -12.33 6.07
C GLU A 153 26.59 -11.35 4.91
N ASN A 154 26.12 -10.13 5.17
CA ASN A 154 25.81 -9.17 4.11
C ASN A 154 26.59 -7.87 4.34
N TYR A 155 27.18 -7.35 3.25
CA TYR A 155 27.91 -6.09 3.21
C TYR A 155 27.28 -5.18 2.17
N TYR A 156 26.89 -3.98 2.57
CA TYR A 156 26.34 -2.97 1.68
C TYR A 156 27.23 -1.73 1.72
N LYS A 157 27.60 -1.26 0.54
CA LYS A 157 28.23 0.04 0.36
C LYS A 157 27.32 0.91 -0.49
N ILE A 158 26.94 2.06 0.06
CA ILE A 158 26.02 2.99 -0.57
C ILE A 158 26.73 4.32 -0.72
N GLU A 159 26.96 4.73 -1.96
CA GLU A 159 27.51 6.03 -2.31
C GLU A 159 26.37 6.94 -2.77
N LEU A 160 26.05 7.94 -1.96
CA LEU A 160 25.07 8.97 -2.26
C LEU A 160 25.69 10.05 -3.18
N PRO A 161 24.90 10.89 -3.86
CA PRO A 161 25.43 12.01 -4.63
C PRO A 161 26.32 12.93 -3.81
N GLN A 162 27.23 13.63 -4.46
CA GLN A 162 28.12 14.56 -3.79
C GLN A 162 27.37 15.77 -3.21
N GLY A 163 27.79 16.27 -2.05
CA GLY A 163 27.22 17.45 -1.42
C GLY A 163 25.91 17.23 -0.66
N VAL A 164 25.41 15.99 -0.58
CA VAL A 164 24.23 15.68 0.21
C VAL A 164 24.55 15.55 1.71
N GLN A 165 23.53 15.79 2.53
CA GLN A 165 23.54 15.54 3.97
C GLN A 165 22.71 14.31 4.28
N VAL A 166 23.29 13.30 4.91
CA VAL A 166 22.56 12.15 5.46
C VAL A 166 21.74 12.60 6.65
N LEU A 167 20.42 12.35 6.62
CA LEU A 167 19.48 12.67 7.71
C LEU A 167 19.20 11.45 8.57
N GLU A 168 19.07 10.28 7.93
CA GLU A 168 18.75 9.02 8.57
C GLU A 168 19.56 7.90 7.93
N ALA A 169 20.08 7.01 8.75
CA ALA A 169 20.70 5.76 8.36
C ALA A 169 20.33 4.66 9.35
N PRO A 170 20.40 3.37 8.98
CA PRO A 170 20.09 2.28 9.88
C PRO A 170 20.90 2.37 11.18
N LYS A 171 20.24 2.18 12.31
CA LYS A 171 20.93 2.14 13.61
C LYS A 171 21.61 0.80 13.79
N SER A 172 22.85 0.81 14.29
CA SER A 172 23.53 -0.43 14.68
C SER A 172 22.80 -1.07 15.86
N PHE A 173 22.57 -2.38 15.78
CA PHE A 173 21.99 -3.16 16.86
C PHE A 173 22.43 -4.61 16.81
N THR A 174 22.20 -5.33 17.90
CA THR A 174 22.34 -6.78 17.99
C THR A 174 21.17 -7.34 18.78
N SER A 175 20.57 -8.41 18.26
CA SER A 175 19.50 -9.17 18.90
C SER A 175 19.90 -10.64 18.92
N GLU A 176 19.87 -11.26 20.10
CA GLU A 176 20.28 -12.65 20.32
C GLU A 176 19.24 -13.36 21.19
N ALA A 177 18.87 -14.59 20.82
CA ALA A 177 18.07 -15.48 21.66
C ALA A 177 18.37 -16.95 21.27
N GLY A 178 18.55 -17.80 22.29
CA GLY A 178 18.99 -19.17 22.05
C GLY A 178 20.37 -19.22 21.37
N ASN A 179 20.44 -19.94 20.25
CA ASN A 179 21.65 -20.02 19.42
C ASN A 179 21.55 -19.15 18.15
N SER A 180 20.52 -18.34 18.06
CA SER A 180 20.25 -17.47 16.92
C SER A 180 20.64 -16.02 17.21
N LYS A 181 21.07 -15.31 16.16
CA LYS A 181 21.60 -13.93 16.26
C LYS A 181 21.28 -13.13 15.01
N ILE A 182 20.90 -11.87 15.20
CA ILE A 182 20.80 -10.88 14.13
C ILE A 182 21.55 -9.62 14.59
N SER A 183 22.38 -9.07 13.72
CA SER A 183 23.04 -7.79 13.99
C SER A 183 23.18 -6.92 12.74
N ILE A 184 23.17 -5.61 12.93
CA ILE A 184 23.55 -4.60 11.95
C ILE A 184 24.63 -3.72 12.58
N GLU A 185 25.69 -3.46 11.82
CA GLU A 185 26.65 -2.41 12.09
C GLU A 185 26.63 -1.41 10.93
N THR A 186 26.43 -0.13 11.23
CA THR A 186 26.35 0.94 10.23
C THR A 186 27.43 1.98 10.48
N LYS A 187 28.13 2.39 9.41
CA LYS A 187 29.12 3.48 9.42
C LYS A 187 28.74 4.50 8.36
N VAL A 188 28.71 5.77 8.73
CA VAL A 188 28.42 6.90 7.83
C VAL A 188 29.66 7.79 7.73
N ASN A 189 30.23 7.92 6.54
CA ASN A 189 31.39 8.73 6.24
C ASN A 189 31.07 9.70 5.09
N GLY A 190 30.61 10.91 5.42
CA GLY A 190 30.18 11.89 4.42
C GLY A 190 28.96 11.37 3.63
N ASN A 191 29.13 11.16 2.32
CA ASN A 191 28.10 10.61 1.44
C ASN A 191 28.18 9.08 1.25
N ILE A 192 29.02 8.39 2.02
CA ILE A 192 29.18 6.94 1.96
C ILE A 192 28.57 6.32 3.22
N ILE A 193 27.67 5.35 3.03
CA ILE A 193 27.07 4.55 4.10
C ILE A 193 27.52 3.10 3.88
N GLU A 194 28.15 2.51 4.90
CA GLU A 194 28.53 1.11 4.91
C GLU A 194 27.68 0.38 5.96
N ILE A 195 27.08 -0.74 5.56
CA ILE A 195 26.26 -1.57 6.44
C ILE A 195 26.78 -3.00 6.37
N HIS A 196 27.10 -3.55 7.52
CA HIS A 196 27.38 -4.96 7.70
C HIS A 196 26.26 -5.58 8.52
N SER A 197 25.58 -6.59 7.98
CA SER A 197 24.60 -7.36 8.70
C SER A 197 24.97 -8.83 8.76
N TYR A 198 24.70 -9.42 9.92
CA TYR A 198 24.90 -10.84 10.17
C TYR A 198 23.61 -11.45 10.71
N ILE A 199 23.20 -12.55 10.12
CA ILE A 199 21.98 -13.25 10.48
C ILE A 199 22.32 -14.73 10.63
N LYS A 200 22.05 -15.28 11.80
CA LYS A 200 22.14 -16.71 12.08
C LYS A 200 20.84 -17.17 12.73
N ILE A 201 20.13 -18.07 12.07
CA ILE A 201 18.96 -18.75 12.62
C ILE A 201 19.36 -20.21 12.84
N ALA A 202 19.44 -20.62 14.08
CA ALA A 202 19.86 -21.97 14.43
C ALA A 202 18.79 -23.01 14.07
N ALA A 203 19.22 -24.21 13.76
CA ALA A 203 18.35 -25.35 13.58
C ALA A 203 17.48 -25.60 14.83
N ASN A 204 16.22 -25.94 14.60
CA ASN A 204 15.24 -26.24 15.66
C ASN A 204 15.09 -25.12 16.72
N GLU A 205 15.29 -23.86 16.31
CA GLU A 205 15.12 -22.71 17.21
C GLU A 205 13.66 -22.60 17.69
N SER A 206 13.46 -22.26 18.96
CA SER A 206 12.13 -22.13 19.51
C SER A 206 11.38 -20.93 18.91
N ARG A 207 10.06 -21.04 18.80
CA ARG A 207 9.21 -19.93 18.31
C ARG A 207 9.34 -18.68 19.19
N GLU A 208 9.51 -18.87 20.50
CA GLU A 208 9.69 -17.79 21.47
C GLU A 208 11.00 -17.02 21.21
N ASN A 209 12.10 -17.75 21.02
CA ASN A 209 13.39 -17.13 20.67
C ASN A 209 13.32 -16.38 19.34
N LEU A 210 12.67 -16.97 18.32
CA LEU A 210 12.47 -16.31 17.03
C LEU A 210 11.63 -15.02 17.18
N GLN A 211 10.55 -15.05 17.95
CA GLN A 211 9.78 -13.84 18.24
C GLN A 211 10.64 -12.79 18.93
N THR A 212 11.45 -13.17 19.90
CA THR A 212 12.35 -12.26 20.61
C THR A 212 13.35 -11.61 19.67
N ILE A 213 13.98 -12.38 18.77
CA ILE A 213 14.97 -11.87 17.82
C ILE A 213 14.35 -10.88 16.84
N PHE A 214 13.14 -11.16 16.33
CA PHE A 214 12.47 -10.32 15.34
C PHE A 214 11.62 -9.19 15.94
N THR A 215 11.53 -9.11 17.28
CA THR A 215 10.81 -8.02 17.94
C THR A 215 11.51 -6.68 17.69
N ASN A 216 10.75 -5.67 17.23
CA ASN A 216 11.23 -4.31 16.96
C ASN A 216 12.22 -4.18 15.79
N ILE A 217 12.36 -5.19 14.94
CA ILE A 217 13.14 -5.05 13.71
C ILE A 217 12.29 -4.34 12.65
N THR A 218 12.77 -3.20 12.18
CA THR A 218 12.19 -2.46 11.05
C THR A 218 13.12 -2.52 9.83
N ALA A 219 12.54 -2.43 8.63
CA ALA A 219 13.34 -2.34 7.43
C ALA A 219 14.26 -1.11 7.48
N PRO A 220 15.56 -1.27 7.22
CA PRO A 220 16.51 -0.17 7.22
C PRO A 220 16.12 0.92 6.22
N LYS A 221 15.92 2.14 6.73
CA LYS A 221 15.59 3.33 5.95
C LYS A 221 16.82 4.25 5.88
N ILE A 222 17.03 4.85 4.71
CA ILE A 222 18.05 5.87 4.48
C ILE A 222 17.35 7.10 3.94
N ALA A 223 17.65 8.25 4.56
CA ALA A 223 17.15 9.55 4.12
C ALA A 223 18.30 10.56 3.98
N TYR A 224 18.25 11.40 2.95
CA TYR A 224 19.25 12.43 2.70
C TYR A 224 18.61 13.65 2.03
N LYS A 225 19.30 14.80 2.09
CA LYS A 225 18.89 16.05 1.44
C LYS A 225 20.11 16.78 0.85
N GLY A 226 19.83 17.83 0.07
CA GLY A 226 20.86 18.72 -0.51
C GLY A 226 20.76 18.82 -2.03
N ILE A 227 19.98 17.95 -2.67
CA ILE A 227 19.74 17.96 -4.12
C ILE A 227 18.23 17.93 -4.34
N LYS A 228 17.71 18.81 -5.21
CA LYS A 228 16.30 18.77 -5.65
C LYS A 228 16.11 17.70 -6.71
N GLY A 229 15.03 16.96 -6.59
CA GLY A 229 14.65 15.93 -7.54
C GLY A 229 13.31 16.20 -8.22
N ASN A 230 12.91 15.27 -9.05
CA ASN A 230 11.58 15.23 -9.62
C ASN A 230 10.71 14.25 -8.83
N GLU A 231 9.52 14.69 -8.47
CA GLU A 231 8.54 13.79 -7.86
C GLU A 231 7.93 12.87 -8.90
N LEU A 232 7.93 11.60 -8.60
CA LEU A 232 7.23 10.57 -9.38
C LEU A 232 6.15 9.96 -8.49
N PHE A 233 4.92 10.43 -8.65
CA PHE A 233 3.79 9.95 -7.89
C PHE A 233 2.55 9.76 -8.76
N SER A 234 1.64 8.93 -8.28
CA SER A 234 0.29 8.82 -8.81
C SER A 234 -0.65 9.74 -8.04
N GLU A 235 -1.67 10.29 -8.71
CA GLU A 235 -2.74 11.02 -8.06
C GLU A 235 -3.99 10.15 -7.99
N TRP A 236 -4.53 9.97 -6.79
CA TRP A 236 -5.85 9.37 -6.55
C TRP A 236 -6.90 10.48 -6.58
N LYS A 237 -7.59 10.59 -7.71
CA LYS A 237 -8.62 11.61 -7.90
C LYS A 237 -9.99 10.99 -8.13
N ALA A 238 -10.93 11.34 -7.26
CA ALA A 238 -12.31 10.92 -7.36
C ALA A 238 -13.27 12.07 -7.04
N ILE A 239 -14.40 12.07 -7.74
CA ILE A 239 -15.50 13.02 -7.54
C ILE A 239 -16.75 12.23 -7.23
N ARG A 240 -17.42 12.56 -6.13
CA ARG A 240 -18.73 11.99 -5.75
C ARG A 240 -19.78 13.05 -5.76
N THR A 241 -20.93 12.73 -6.33
CA THR A 241 -22.11 13.59 -6.27
C THR A 241 -23.29 12.76 -5.79
N SER A 242 -23.93 13.19 -4.72
CA SER A 242 -25.09 12.53 -4.15
C SER A 242 -26.25 13.50 -4.08
N ARG A 243 -27.43 13.07 -4.46
CA ARG A 243 -28.67 13.81 -4.28
C ARG A 243 -29.62 12.96 -3.45
N ILE A 244 -30.01 13.49 -2.30
CA ILE A 244 -30.90 12.86 -1.34
C ILE A 244 -32.22 13.64 -1.37
N THR A 245 -33.28 13.01 -1.83
CA THR A 245 -34.64 13.56 -1.80
C THR A 245 -35.42 12.85 -0.71
N VAL A 246 -35.88 13.60 0.28
CA VAL A 246 -36.59 13.06 1.43
C VAL A 246 -38.10 13.05 1.10
N HIS A 247 -38.72 11.90 1.30
CA HIS A 247 -40.19 11.70 1.23
C HIS A 247 -40.74 11.38 2.63
N ASP A 248 -42.04 11.28 2.78
CA ASP A 248 -42.68 11.05 4.10
C ASP A 248 -42.25 9.72 4.76
N ASP A 249 -41.97 8.67 3.99
CA ASP A 249 -41.71 7.30 4.47
C ASP A 249 -40.44 6.63 3.88
N TYR A 250 -39.74 7.29 2.97
CA TYR A 250 -38.50 6.81 2.39
C TYR A 250 -37.65 7.98 1.88
N ILE A 251 -36.44 7.69 1.47
CA ILE A 251 -35.60 8.63 0.75
C ILE A 251 -35.19 8.06 -0.61
N GLU A 252 -35.00 8.95 -1.57
CA GLU A 252 -34.33 8.65 -2.83
C GLU A 252 -32.89 9.14 -2.77
N LEU A 253 -31.97 8.26 -3.09
CA LEU A 253 -30.54 8.54 -3.14
C LEU A 253 -30.03 8.28 -4.55
N ASN A 254 -29.62 9.32 -5.25
CA ASN A 254 -28.92 9.25 -6.53
C ASN A 254 -27.46 9.56 -6.30
N ASN A 255 -26.57 8.62 -6.61
CA ASN A 255 -25.13 8.77 -6.48
C ASN A 255 -24.47 8.63 -7.84
N THR A 256 -23.47 9.48 -8.08
CA THR A 256 -22.52 9.35 -9.16
C THR A 256 -21.10 9.40 -8.57
N GLU A 257 -20.31 8.36 -8.82
CA GLU A 257 -18.91 8.31 -8.46
C GLU A 257 -18.05 8.29 -9.74
N LYS A 258 -17.16 9.27 -9.89
CA LYS A 258 -16.23 9.39 -11.01
C LYS A 258 -14.81 9.21 -10.53
N TYR A 259 -14.15 8.18 -11.05
CA TYR A 259 -12.75 7.89 -10.82
C TYR A 259 -11.93 8.43 -12.00
N LEU A 260 -11.04 9.38 -11.74
CA LEU A 260 -10.30 10.09 -12.78
C LEU A 260 -8.84 9.62 -12.89
N SER A 261 -8.24 9.21 -11.79
CA SER A 261 -6.85 8.75 -11.73
C SER A 261 -6.60 7.85 -10.52
N PRO A 262 -5.51 7.05 -10.51
CA PRO A 262 -4.48 6.96 -11.53
C PRO A 262 -4.90 6.07 -12.72
N ALA A 263 -4.37 6.38 -13.90
CA ALA A 263 -4.79 5.76 -15.17
C ALA A 263 -4.52 4.25 -15.24
N ASP A 264 -3.38 3.79 -14.71
CA ASP A 264 -2.99 2.37 -14.67
C ASP A 264 -3.94 1.55 -13.78
N TYR A 265 -4.31 2.09 -12.60
CA TYR A 265 -5.29 1.45 -11.73
C TYR A 265 -6.67 1.36 -12.40
N LEU A 266 -7.12 2.45 -13.02
CA LEU A 266 -8.40 2.48 -13.73
C LEU A 266 -8.42 1.53 -14.93
N PHE A 267 -7.29 1.38 -15.61
CA PHE A 267 -7.14 0.38 -16.67
C PHE A 267 -7.33 -1.04 -16.12
N TYR A 268 -6.66 -1.37 -15.02
CA TYR A 268 -6.82 -2.66 -14.35
C TYR A 268 -8.26 -2.92 -13.90
N LEU A 269 -8.91 -1.92 -13.31
CA LEU A 269 -10.29 -2.03 -12.85
C LEU A 269 -11.25 -2.28 -14.03
N ARG A 270 -11.06 -1.58 -15.15
CA ARG A 270 -11.82 -1.82 -16.38
C ARG A 270 -11.63 -3.24 -16.91
N LEU A 271 -10.39 -3.72 -16.94
CA LEU A 271 -10.10 -5.11 -17.35
C LEU A 271 -10.81 -6.13 -16.47
N GLN A 272 -10.79 -5.94 -15.15
CA GLN A 272 -11.48 -6.83 -14.22
C GLN A 272 -12.99 -6.82 -14.45
N ILE A 273 -13.61 -5.63 -14.64
CA ILE A 273 -15.03 -5.49 -14.94
C ILE A 273 -15.38 -6.19 -16.26
N MET A 274 -14.57 -6.00 -17.30
CA MET A 274 -14.78 -6.64 -18.60
C MET A 274 -14.61 -8.17 -18.53
N GLN A 275 -13.63 -8.66 -17.79
CA GLN A 275 -13.42 -10.11 -17.61
C GLN A 275 -14.56 -10.77 -16.83
N LEU A 276 -15.10 -10.08 -15.83
CA LEU A 276 -16.26 -10.57 -15.06
C LEU A 276 -17.57 -10.49 -15.88
N GLY A 277 -17.60 -9.60 -16.88
CA GLY A 277 -18.78 -9.16 -17.60
C GLY A 277 -19.49 -8.01 -16.87
N VAL A 278 -19.84 -6.97 -17.63
CA VAL A 278 -20.42 -5.72 -17.10
C VAL A 278 -21.69 -5.98 -16.28
N GLU A 279 -22.57 -6.88 -16.79
CA GLU A 279 -23.80 -7.24 -16.10
C GLU A 279 -23.53 -7.92 -14.76
N ASN A 280 -22.61 -8.89 -14.71
CA ASN A 280 -22.22 -9.58 -13.48
C ASN A 280 -21.58 -8.61 -12.47
N ALA A 281 -20.67 -7.73 -12.93
CA ALA A 281 -20.05 -6.71 -12.09
C ALA A 281 -21.11 -5.76 -11.50
N THR A 282 -22.06 -5.31 -12.32
CA THR A 282 -23.18 -4.46 -11.90
C THR A 282 -24.05 -5.14 -10.85
N GLN A 283 -24.41 -6.41 -11.06
CA GLN A 283 -25.20 -7.18 -10.10
C GLN A 283 -24.45 -7.41 -8.79
N MET A 284 -23.15 -7.69 -8.86
CA MET A 284 -22.30 -7.86 -7.68
C MET A 284 -22.23 -6.58 -6.85
N ILE A 285 -22.04 -5.41 -7.48
CA ILE A 285 -22.05 -4.11 -6.78
C ILE A 285 -23.42 -3.87 -6.16
N LYS A 286 -24.50 -4.07 -6.92
CA LYS A 286 -25.88 -3.93 -6.43
C LYS A 286 -26.14 -4.81 -5.21
N GLN A 287 -25.81 -6.09 -5.28
CA GLN A 287 -26.06 -7.03 -4.18
C GLN A 287 -25.22 -6.71 -2.95
N ASN A 288 -23.94 -6.34 -3.11
CA ASN A 288 -23.09 -5.93 -2.00
C ASN A 288 -23.65 -4.68 -1.31
N THR A 289 -24.13 -3.71 -2.07
CA THR A 289 -24.73 -2.49 -1.53
C THR A 289 -26.03 -2.80 -0.76
N ILE A 290 -26.89 -3.66 -1.31
CA ILE A 290 -28.12 -4.11 -0.62
C ILE A 290 -27.76 -4.82 0.70
N ASN A 291 -26.76 -5.71 0.70
CA ASN A 291 -26.32 -6.40 1.90
C ASN A 291 -25.77 -5.43 2.96
N GLN A 292 -25.01 -4.41 2.54
CA GLN A 292 -24.52 -3.38 3.45
C GLN A 292 -25.66 -2.56 4.07
N TYR A 293 -26.64 -2.16 3.29
CA TYR A 293 -27.84 -1.50 3.79
C TYR A 293 -28.62 -2.38 4.78
N ALA A 294 -28.80 -3.65 4.45
CA ALA A 294 -29.49 -4.60 5.31
C ALA A 294 -28.79 -4.80 6.66
N GLN A 295 -27.44 -4.89 6.67
CA GLN A 295 -26.64 -4.95 7.90
C GLN A 295 -26.82 -3.72 8.80
N GLN A 296 -27.20 -2.59 8.21
CA GLN A 296 -27.45 -1.32 8.91
C GLN A 296 -28.93 -1.14 9.30
N GLY A 297 -29.78 -2.13 9.03
CA GLY A 297 -31.22 -2.03 9.28
C GLY A 297 -31.98 -1.16 8.26
N ILE A 298 -31.32 -0.78 7.16
CA ILE A 298 -31.91 0.01 6.09
C ILE A 298 -32.54 -0.94 5.08
N LYS A 299 -33.81 -0.71 4.77
CA LYS A 299 -34.57 -1.53 3.80
C LYS A 299 -34.52 -0.88 2.43
N VAL A 300 -34.06 -1.61 1.43
CA VAL A 300 -34.06 -1.19 0.04
C VAL A 300 -35.44 -1.53 -0.60
N ARG A 301 -36.20 -0.51 -1.03
CA ARG A 301 -37.41 -0.65 -1.83
C ARG A 301 -37.10 -0.93 -3.28
N ASP A 302 -36.18 -0.15 -3.83
CA ASP A 302 -35.74 -0.24 -5.22
C ASP A 302 -34.30 0.21 -5.33
N GLY A 303 -33.59 -0.25 -6.36
CA GLY A 303 -32.23 0.15 -6.60
C GLY A 303 -31.70 -0.30 -7.94
N SER A 304 -30.86 0.55 -8.53
CA SER A 304 -30.14 0.28 -9.77
C SER A 304 -28.69 0.77 -9.70
N VAL A 305 -27.83 0.10 -10.44
CA VAL A 305 -26.42 0.46 -10.60
C VAL A 305 -26.10 0.43 -12.08
N LYS A 306 -25.29 1.37 -12.56
CA LYS A 306 -24.81 1.45 -13.92
C LYS A 306 -23.32 1.80 -13.93
N ILE A 307 -22.53 1.09 -14.71
CA ILE A 307 -21.11 1.34 -14.89
C ILE A 307 -20.90 1.97 -16.28
N LEU A 308 -20.19 3.08 -16.33
CA LEU A 308 -19.93 3.88 -17.53
C LEU A 308 -18.41 4.09 -17.71
N GLY A 309 -18.00 4.46 -18.92
CA GLY A 309 -16.59 4.77 -19.22
C GLY A 309 -15.69 3.54 -19.35
N LEU A 310 -16.24 2.36 -19.68
CA LEU A 310 -15.47 1.13 -19.86
C LEU A 310 -14.71 1.07 -21.18
N GLU A 311 -15.32 1.57 -22.25
CA GLU A 311 -14.80 1.43 -23.63
C GLU A 311 -13.69 2.43 -23.96
N ASN A 312 -13.67 3.58 -23.28
CA ASN A 312 -12.71 4.65 -23.57
C ASN A 312 -11.88 4.97 -22.31
N THR A 313 -10.58 4.67 -22.38
CA THR A 313 -9.65 4.91 -21.26
C THR A 313 -9.41 6.40 -20.98
N SER A 314 -9.73 7.29 -21.89
CA SER A 314 -9.66 8.75 -21.68
C SER A 314 -10.85 9.29 -20.90
N ASN A 315 -11.96 8.55 -20.82
CA ASN A 315 -13.12 8.93 -19.99
C ASN A 315 -12.93 8.47 -18.55
N PRO A 316 -13.50 9.18 -17.56
CA PRO A 316 -13.58 8.68 -16.21
C PRO A 316 -14.29 7.31 -16.17
N LEU A 317 -13.87 6.44 -15.26
CA LEU A 317 -14.72 5.32 -14.87
C LEU A 317 -15.79 5.86 -13.94
N GLU A 318 -17.07 5.66 -14.29
CA GLU A 318 -18.20 6.24 -13.56
C GLU A 318 -19.13 5.14 -13.09
N ILE A 319 -19.58 5.24 -11.85
CA ILE A 319 -20.59 4.37 -11.26
C ILE A 319 -21.79 5.23 -10.85
N ASP A 320 -22.89 5.08 -11.56
CA ASP A 320 -24.15 5.69 -11.20
C ASP A 320 -25.00 4.70 -10.41
N SER A 321 -25.62 5.16 -9.34
CA SER A 321 -26.55 4.34 -8.57
C SER A 321 -27.75 5.12 -8.11
N TYR A 322 -28.91 4.47 -8.13
CA TYR A 322 -30.19 4.94 -7.58
C TYR A 322 -30.66 3.97 -6.52
N TRP A 323 -31.17 4.51 -5.41
CA TRP A 323 -31.69 3.73 -4.30
C TRP A 323 -32.91 4.41 -3.70
N ALA A 324 -34.01 3.66 -3.51
CA ALA A 324 -35.12 4.06 -2.67
C ALA A 324 -35.04 3.30 -1.34
N LEU A 325 -34.83 4.03 -0.23
CA LEU A 325 -34.44 3.49 1.06
C LEU A 325 -35.40 3.86 2.18
N GLU A 326 -35.87 2.86 2.94
CA GLU A 326 -36.57 3.06 4.20
C GLU A 326 -35.61 2.98 5.38
N ASN A 327 -35.85 3.73 6.44
CA ASN A 327 -35.02 3.78 7.66
C ASN A 327 -33.59 4.25 7.43
N TYR A 328 -33.34 5.03 6.37
CA TYR A 328 -32.01 5.54 6.04
C TYR A 328 -31.53 6.61 7.01
N THR A 329 -32.45 7.47 7.45
CA THR A 329 -32.22 8.47 8.48
C THR A 329 -32.89 8.03 9.77
N LYS A 330 -32.28 8.36 10.91
CA LYS A 330 -32.79 8.00 12.20
C LYS A 330 -33.61 9.11 12.77
N LYS A 331 -34.71 8.74 13.39
CA LYS A 331 -35.48 9.62 14.22
C LYS A 331 -35.02 9.51 15.67
N ASN A 332 -34.56 10.61 16.25
CA ASN A 332 -34.16 10.66 17.66
C ASN A 332 -35.37 10.88 18.57
N ASP A 333 -35.16 10.90 19.88
CA ASP A 333 -36.21 11.06 20.89
C ASP A 333 -36.96 12.41 20.82
N THR A 334 -36.43 13.38 20.06
CA THR A 334 -37.03 14.71 19.83
C THR A 334 -37.71 14.85 18.48
N ASP A 335 -38.02 13.75 17.82
CA ASP A 335 -38.63 13.70 16.49
C ASP A 335 -37.80 14.31 15.36
N ILE A 336 -36.49 14.41 15.53
CA ILE A 336 -35.52 14.88 14.54
C ILE A 336 -34.93 13.67 13.81
N TYR A 337 -34.92 13.72 12.48
CA TYR A 337 -34.21 12.77 11.64
C TYR A 337 -32.77 13.21 11.48
N GLU A 338 -31.82 12.30 11.70
CA GLU A 338 -30.39 12.57 11.66
C GLU A 338 -29.73 11.83 10.51
N TYR A 339 -28.92 12.54 9.76
CA TYR A 339 -28.04 11.98 8.74
C TYR A 339 -26.58 12.29 9.10
N PRO A 340 -25.79 11.26 9.41
CA PRO A 340 -24.36 11.43 9.66
C PRO A 340 -23.61 11.59 8.35
N TYR A 341 -22.77 12.61 8.25
CA TYR A 341 -21.91 12.86 7.12
C TYR A 341 -20.44 12.84 7.53
N ASN A 342 -19.58 12.14 6.77
CA ASN A 342 -18.14 12.09 7.02
C ASN A 342 -17.42 13.17 6.21
N PRO A 343 -16.93 14.25 6.84
CA PRO A 343 -16.29 15.37 6.14
C PRO A 343 -14.93 15.00 5.53
N THR A 344 -14.28 13.95 6.03
CA THR A 344 -12.98 13.46 5.53
C THR A 344 -13.11 12.43 4.42
N LEU A 345 -14.33 12.13 3.95
CA LEU A 345 -14.65 11.13 2.92
C LEU A 345 -14.10 9.73 3.23
N GLY A 346 -13.96 9.40 4.52
CA GLY A 346 -13.41 8.13 4.99
C GLY A 346 -11.88 8.07 5.07
N LEU A 347 -11.18 9.12 4.67
CA LEU A 347 -9.71 9.12 4.63
C LEU A 347 -9.06 9.23 6.02
N LYS A 348 -9.76 9.72 7.05
CA LYS A 348 -9.22 9.78 8.43
C LYS A 348 -8.77 8.42 8.95
N GLY A 349 -9.43 7.34 8.55
CA GLY A 349 -9.05 5.97 8.89
C GLY A 349 -7.94 5.35 8.02
N MET A 350 -7.37 6.11 7.10
CA MET A 350 -6.32 5.60 6.20
C MET A 350 -5.06 5.24 6.99
N ASN A 351 -4.56 4.03 6.78
CA ASN A 351 -3.34 3.54 7.42
C ASN A 351 -2.21 3.43 6.39
N PHE A 352 -1.10 4.10 6.65
CA PHE A 352 0.14 4.00 5.89
C PHE A 352 1.33 4.17 6.83
N GLU A 353 2.50 3.67 6.44
CA GLU A 353 3.73 3.80 7.21
C GLU A 353 4.63 4.87 6.58
N GLY A 354 5.30 5.65 7.40
CA GLY A 354 6.24 6.68 6.97
C GLY A 354 5.55 7.85 6.26
N ARG A 355 5.56 7.83 4.93
CA ARG A 355 5.04 8.92 4.08
C ARG A 355 3.99 8.43 3.11
N LEU A 356 3.09 9.33 2.74
CA LEU A 356 2.09 9.07 1.71
C LEU A 356 2.78 8.93 0.33
N THR A 357 2.58 7.77 -0.30
CA THR A 357 3.23 7.41 -1.57
C THR A 357 2.50 7.88 -2.82
N ASP A 358 1.29 8.43 -2.64
CA ASP A 358 0.45 8.94 -3.72
C ASP A 358 -0.21 10.25 -3.28
N GLN A 359 -0.49 11.15 -4.20
CA GLN A 359 -1.31 12.32 -3.91
C GLN A 359 -2.79 11.92 -3.87
N VAL A 360 -3.55 12.46 -2.93
CA VAL A 360 -5.00 12.22 -2.84
C VAL A 360 -5.76 13.50 -3.07
N ASN A 361 -6.74 13.47 -3.97
CA ASN A 361 -7.61 14.58 -4.30
C ASN A 361 -9.05 14.07 -4.45
N GLN A 362 -9.81 14.14 -3.38
CA GLN A 362 -11.19 13.68 -3.38
C GLN A 362 -12.13 14.83 -3.10
N THR A 363 -13.22 14.88 -3.86
CA THR A 363 -14.31 15.83 -3.65
C THR A 363 -15.63 15.09 -3.57
N ALA A 364 -16.52 15.60 -2.72
CA ALA A 364 -17.88 15.11 -2.65
C ALA A 364 -18.84 16.29 -2.52
N ARG A 365 -19.97 16.19 -3.24
CA ARG A 365 -21.09 17.10 -3.13
C ARG A 365 -22.35 16.32 -2.79
N VAL A 366 -22.98 16.68 -1.69
CA VAL A 366 -24.26 16.06 -1.25
C VAL A 366 -25.32 17.15 -1.22
N GLU A 367 -26.40 16.92 -1.96
CA GLU A 367 -27.59 17.77 -1.94
C GLU A 367 -28.70 17.08 -1.19
N PHE A 368 -29.19 17.70 -0.12
CA PHE A 368 -30.41 17.32 0.56
C PHE A 368 -31.57 18.17 0.10
N ILE A 369 -32.67 17.53 -0.24
CA ILE A 369 -33.93 18.21 -0.62
C ILE A 369 -35.02 17.66 0.27
N LEU A 370 -35.55 18.52 1.12
CA LEU A 370 -36.67 18.21 1.97
C LEU A 370 -38.01 18.47 1.25
N PRO A 371 -39.10 17.77 1.60
CA PRO A 371 -40.46 18.11 1.15
C PRO A 371 -40.90 19.47 1.71
N GLU A 372 -41.98 20.02 1.20
CA GLU A 372 -42.49 21.36 1.62
C GLU A 372 -42.78 21.45 3.14
N ASN A 373 -43.16 20.33 3.78
CA ASN A 373 -43.35 20.24 5.23
C ASN A 373 -42.08 19.90 6.02
N GLY A 374 -40.91 19.89 5.37
CA GLY A 374 -39.63 19.58 6.00
C GLY A 374 -38.87 20.84 6.36
N LYS A 375 -38.13 20.81 7.47
CA LYS A 375 -37.27 21.88 7.93
C LYS A 375 -35.97 21.35 8.47
N PHE A 376 -34.82 21.94 8.06
CA PHE A 376 -33.54 21.69 8.70
C PHE A 376 -33.52 22.29 10.11
N VAL A 377 -33.14 21.47 11.11
CA VAL A 377 -33.08 21.87 12.52
C VAL A 377 -31.65 21.84 13.05
N GLU A 378 -30.78 21.04 12.40
CA GLU A 378 -29.35 21.01 12.67
C GLU A 378 -28.58 21.00 11.35
N VAL A 379 -27.67 21.96 11.21
CA VAL A 379 -26.84 22.11 10.02
C VAL A 379 -25.39 22.06 10.44
N PRO A 380 -24.54 21.24 9.79
CA PRO A 380 -23.13 21.14 10.12
C PRO A 380 -22.42 22.49 10.01
N GLN A 381 -21.44 22.69 10.88
CA GLN A 381 -20.52 23.82 10.74
C GLN A 381 -19.54 23.56 9.61
N GLU A 382 -19.12 24.64 8.93
CA GLU A 382 -18.05 24.57 7.94
C GLU A 382 -16.73 24.17 8.58
N ILE A 383 -15.93 23.40 7.84
CA ILE A 383 -14.59 22.97 8.24
C ILE A 383 -13.62 23.54 7.20
N ASN A 384 -12.57 24.19 7.66
CA ASN A 384 -11.44 24.60 6.82
C ASN A 384 -10.15 24.35 7.60
N LYS A 385 -9.52 23.21 7.36
CA LYS A 385 -8.27 22.81 7.99
C LYS A 385 -7.19 22.66 6.93
N GLU A 386 -6.05 23.28 7.18
CA GLU A 386 -4.87 23.21 6.32
C GLU A 386 -3.61 23.00 7.15
N LEU A 387 -2.72 22.12 6.68
CA LEU A 387 -1.40 21.87 7.25
C LEU A 387 -0.41 21.53 6.13
N ASN A 388 0.61 22.35 5.93
CA ASN A 388 1.70 22.13 4.98
C ASN A 388 1.21 21.81 3.55
N GLY A 389 0.12 22.50 3.10
CA GLY A 389 -0.49 22.31 1.78
C GLY A 389 -1.44 21.12 1.68
N ASN A 390 -1.60 20.32 2.73
CA ASN A 390 -2.71 19.37 2.88
C ASN A 390 -3.94 20.11 3.38
N ARG A 391 -5.13 19.73 2.93
CA ARG A 391 -6.35 20.42 3.34
C ARG A 391 -7.55 19.51 3.42
N VAL A 392 -8.43 19.81 4.39
CA VAL A 392 -9.78 19.27 4.49
C VAL A 392 -10.75 20.43 4.61
N VAL A 393 -11.69 20.49 3.70
CA VAL A 393 -12.69 21.57 3.62
C VAL A 393 -14.07 20.94 3.57
N LEU A 394 -14.99 21.45 4.40
CA LEU A 394 -16.43 21.22 4.29
C LEU A 394 -17.08 22.60 4.16
N LYS A 395 -17.73 22.87 3.01
CA LYS A 395 -18.60 24.03 2.81
C LYS A 395 -20.06 23.59 2.98
N VAL A 396 -20.84 24.48 3.57
CA VAL A 396 -22.25 24.21 3.87
C VAL A 396 -23.10 25.38 3.35
N THR A 397 -24.04 25.08 2.47
CA THR A 397 -24.94 26.12 1.91
C THR A 397 -26.38 25.66 2.10
N GLN A 398 -27.21 26.48 2.70
CA GLN A 398 -28.63 26.22 2.89
C GLN A 398 -29.49 27.28 2.18
N GLU A 399 -30.43 26.81 1.35
CA GLU A 399 -31.40 27.64 0.64
C GLU A 399 -32.79 27.02 0.76
N GLY A 400 -33.62 27.55 1.66
CA GLY A 400 -34.92 27.04 1.91
C GLY A 400 -34.94 25.58 2.39
N ASN A 401 -35.57 24.69 1.62
CA ASN A 401 -35.63 23.25 1.88
C ASN A 401 -34.46 22.45 1.24
N LYS A 402 -33.45 23.13 0.73
CA LYS A 402 -32.22 22.54 0.15
C LYS A 402 -31.04 22.84 1.01
N LEU A 403 -30.25 21.80 1.31
CA LEU A 403 -28.92 21.88 1.95
C LEU A 403 -27.88 21.24 1.04
N VAL A 404 -26.74 21.91 0.85
CA VAL A 404 -25.62 21.41 0.07
C VAL A 404 -24.40 21.33 0.95
N LEU A 405 -23.77 20.14 0.98
CA LEU A 405 -22.48 19.88 1.62
C LEU A 405 -21.45 19.63 0.53
N GLU A 406 -20.35 20.38 0.53
CA GLU A 406 -19.24 20.19 -0.40
C GLU A 406 -17.98 19.91 0.39
N SER A 407 -17.49 18.66 0.33
CA SER A 407 -16.22 18.28 0.94
C SER A 407 -15.11 18.19 -0.09
N THR A 408 -13.94 18.64 0.32
CA THR A 408 -12.69 18.45 -0.44
C THR A 408 -11.62 17.97 0.52
N VAL A 409 -10.97 16.86 0.17
CA VAL A 409 -9.78 16.36 0.86
C VAL A 409 -8.64 16.30 -0.14
N PHE A 410 -7.59 17.05 0.14
CA PHE A 410 -6.37 17.07 -0.64
C PHE A 410 -5.19 16.76 0.26
N LEU A 411 -4.47 15.67 -0.06
CA LEU A 411 -3.28 15.24 0.64
C LEU A 411 -2.13 15.17 -0.36
N ARG A 412 -1.05 15.89 -0.06
CA ARG A 412 0.14 15.92 -0.91
C ARG A 412 0.90 14.60 -0.87
N TYR A 413 1.49 14.23 -1.98
CA TYR A 413 2.55 13.23 -2.02
C TYR A 413 3.65 13.57 -1.01
N GLY A 414 4.20 12.56 -0.34
CA GLY A 414 5.25 12.76 0.65
C GLY A 414 4.80 13.27 2.02
N THR A 415 3.48 13.47 2.24
CA THR A 415 2.96 13.85 3.57
C THR A 415 3.37 12.82 4.63
N PRO A 416 4.13 13.23 5.69
CA PRO A 416 4.47 12.36 6.79
C PRO A 416 3.23 11.91 7.57
N ARG A 417 3.29 10.71 8.14
CA ARG A 417 2.22 10.15 8.97
C ARG A 417 1.80 11.08 10.09
N GLU A 418 2.76 11.73 10.75
CA GLU A 418 2.51 12.65 11.86
C GLU A 418 1.70 13.87 11.43
N ASP A 419 2.02 14.47 10.27
CA ASP A 419 1.30 15.63 9.74
C ASP A 419 -0.11 15.25 9.29
N PHE A 420 -0.27 14.05 8.72
CA PHE A 420 -1.59 13.51 8.41
C PHE A 420 -2.45 13.34 9.67
N GLU A 421 -1.92 12.70 10.71
CA GLU A 421 -2.62 12.50 11.98
C GLU A 421 -2.96 13.84 12.65
N LYS A 422 -2.03 14.79 12.63
CA LYS A 422 -2.27 16.14 13.17
C LYS A 422 -3.36 16.88 12.39
N LEU A 423 -3.37 16.80 11.05
CA LEU A 423 -4.43 17.41 10.24
C LEU A 423 -5.79 16.79 10.57
N MET A 424 -5.85 15.46 10.74
CA MET A 424 -7.11 14.73 10.93
C MET A 424 -7.62 14.75 12.38
N SER A 425 -6.75 14.98 13.38
CA SER A 425 -7.11 14.92 14.81
C SER A 425 -8.24 15.88 15.20
N ASP A 426 -8.22 17.08 14.63
CA ASP A 426 -9.19 18.15 14.96
C ASP A 426 -10.49 18.07 14.13
N ILE A 427 -10.59 17.08 13.22
CA ILE A 427 -11.75 16.94 12.35
C ILE A 427 -12.66 15.88 12.96
N PRO A 428 -13.96 16.15 13.17
CA PRO A 428 -14.87 15.15 13.67
C PRO A 428 -15.01 13.98 12.68
N ASP A 429 -15.22 12.77 13.19
CA ASP A 429 -15.44 11.59 12.34
C ASP A 429 -16.73 11.71 11.54
N GLN A 430 -17.70 12.39 12.12
CA GLN A 430 -19.00 12.66 11.51
C GLN A 430 -19.52 14.03 11.93
N VAL A 431 -20.22 14.68 11.02
CA VAL A 431 -21.09 15.82 11.27
C VAL A 431 -22.52 15.41 10.99
N VAL A 432 -23.50 16.04 11.62
CA VAL A 432 -24.91 15.64 11.54
C VAL A 432 -25.72 16.68 10.77
N VAL A 433 -26.54 16.21 9.83
CA VAL A 433 -27.64 16.97 9.26
C VAL A 433 -28.92 16.53 9.93
N GLY A 434 -29.52 17.42 10.73
CA GLY A 434 -30.78 17.16 11.40
C GLY A 434 -31.94 17.86 10.70
N TYR A 435 -33.05 17.16 10.50
CA TYR A 435 -34.29 17.73 9.95
C TYR A 435 -35.51 17.18 10.62
N SER A 436 -36.60 17.93 10.57
CA SER A 436 -37.94 17.50 11.02
C SER A 436 -38.92 17.54 9.87
N LEU A 437 -39.93 16.67 9.92
CA LEU A 437 -41.05 16.68 9.02
C LEU A 437 -42.30 17.00 9.87
N GLU A 438 -43.06 18.04 9.50
CA GLU A 438 -44.35 18.32 10.16
C GLU A 438 -45.30 17.17 9.90
N SER A 439 -45.73 16.51 10.95
CA SER A 439 -46.55 15.31 10.85
C SER A 439 -47.95 15.63 10.27
N LYS A 440 -48.21 15.13 9.08
CA LYS A 440 -49.58 14.73 8.78
C LYS A 440 -49.88 13.54 9.68
N LYS A 441 -50.72 13.72 10.72
CA LYS A 441 -51.02 12.72 11.76
C LYS A 441 -51.11 11.30 11.20
N ALA A 442 -50.23 10.39 11.56
CA ALA A 442 -50.44 8.98 11.91
C ALA A 442 -49.11 8.22 12.09
N GLY A 443 -49.01 7.58 13.21
CA GLY A 443 -47.96 6.93 13.89
C GLY A 443 -47.17 5.79 13.25
N VAL A 444 -46.12 5.50 13.91
CA VAL A 444 -45.60 4.24 14.44
C VAL A 444 -44.06 4.30 14.54
N CYS A 445 -43.55 4.01 15.72
CA CYS A 445 -42.15 3.98 16.11
C CYS A 445 -41.45 2.67 15.73
N GLY A 446 -40.15 2.76 15.40
CA GLY A 446 -39.21 1.65 15.45
C GLY A 446 -37.80 2.17 15.74
N PRO A 447 -36.99 1.44 16.54
CA PRO A 447 -35.69 1.94 17.00
C PRO A 447 -34.60 1.83 15.93
N GLY A 448 -33.88 2.89 15.77
CA GLY A 448 -32.83 3.00 14.79
C GLY A 448 -31.40 2.80 15.35
N ILE A 449 -30.46 2.41 14.53
CA ILE A 449 -29.01 2.29 14.80
C ILE A 449 -28.21 3.10 13.77
N ILE A 450 -27.17 3.80 14.24
CA ILE A 450 -26.35 4.76 13.50
C ILE A 450 -25.28 4.09 12.66
N LEU A 451 -25.14 4.47 11.40
CA LEU A 451 -23.88 4.22 10.68
C LEU A 451 -23.70 5.20 9.50
N GLY A 452 -22.53 5.84 9.53
CA GLY A 452 -22.10 6.71 8.45
C GLY A 452 -21.70 5.90 7.21
N PHE A 453 -21.92 6.47 6.05
CA PHE A 453 -21.46 5.93 4.80
C PHE A 453 -19.94 5.94 4.75
N ALA A 454 -19.36 4.76 4.79
CA ALA A 454 -18.20 4.46 3.96
C ALA A 454 -18.70 3.52 2.87
N LEU A 455 -19.17 4.05 1.75
CA LEU A 455 -18.90 3.32 0.52
C LEU A 455 -17.37 3.30 0.47
N LEU A 456 -16.81 2.22 1.05
CA LEU A 456 -15.41 1.91 0.83
C LEU A 456 -15.24 1.93 -0.68
N PRO A 457 -14.32 2.75 -1.21
CA PRO A 457 -13.92 2.52 -2.57
C PRO A 457 -13.53 1.03 -2.64
N LEU A 458 -13.84 0.35 -3.73
CA LEU A 458 -13.26 -0.92 -4.15
C LEU A 458 -11.74 -0.79 -4.34
N ILE A 459 -11.14 0.12 -3.59
CA ILE A 459 -9.72 0.36 -3.43
C ILE A 459 -9.27 -0.61 -2.36
N GLY A 460 -9.15 -1.88 -2.76
CA GLY A 460 -8.19 -2.73 -2.12
C GLY A 460 -6.84 -2.05 -2.28
N LEU A 461 -6.48 -1.18 -1.33
CA LEU A 461 -5.09 -0.83 -1.11
C LEU A 461 -4.37 -2.17 -1.00
N ARG A 462 -3.80 -2.57 -2.12
CA ARG A 462 -2.96 -3.76 -2.19
C ARG A 462 -1.87 -3.51 -1.17
N LYS A 463 -1.96 -4.16 0.00
CA LYS A 463 -0.82 -4.26 0.89
C LYS A 463 0.34 -4.72 0.02
N ARG A 464 1.18 -3.79 -0.39
CA ARG A 464 2.54 -4.12 -0.78
C ARG A 464 3.20 -4.58 0.53
N LYS A 465 3.16 -5.88 0.73
CA LYS A 465 4.11 -6.52 1.62
C LYS A 465 5.46 -6.49 0.94
#